data_1933c04d4865d8b822dc9ef98a959500
#
_entry.id   1933c04d4865d8b822dc9ef98a959500
#
_cell.length_a   1.000
_cell.length_b   1.000
_cell.length_c   1.000
_cell.angle_alpha   90.00
_cell.angle_beta   90.00
_cell.angle_gamma   90.00
#
_symmetry.space_group_name_H-M   'P 1'
#
loop_
_entity.id
_entity.type
_entity.pdbx_description
1 polymer ?
#
loop_
_entity_poly.entity_id
_entity_poly.type
_entity_poly.pdbx_seq_one_letter_code
_entity_poly.pdbx_strand_id
1 'polypeptide(L)'
;MSIDRRKFIKNMGLGLASMSLNAKNISKNPGGSESLLVKDRKQPKPAPKGYDRLPLSWYHTRVQNLKNQLENKQIDAILLESDINKVYFSGCFRGSGERSTWVLFPLNEKDTAYWYSPGIDRDLIDSWWSTENKYYFCYPHGEGGYPNKGKVIAGRQVDLFEWLLIHLKDKGLSGKVIATDMNLSNTQLKQIAKKLPKTEFVNISSICEKMRIIKTKDEIALTQRAYRYFDKIHAFARDYILEHGTSTNDFEIGQALKAYGINLLMKDLSYDGKPHSAVGIEVTSDYVRAGVSTAYPHPNQLFYNPVKKGQPVYVNTDIKIGGCGGEAYRNYQIYPVSKSQDKMWSIVSETIQIMVEETKPGAICSDISYKVHKHQVDNGMQDYIYHRPGHGTGLNFEGHQAPYFSLGDHTPIKEGMMFSVEPGLYDSKRGIGVNPSDNLLVTKNGSVLMTRVPFSKEWSYLKI
;
A
#
# COMPACT_ATOMS: atom_id res chain seq x y z
N MET A 1 -43.16 11.79 -0.16
CA MET A 1 -43.16 10.32 -0.35
C MET A 1 -42.30 9.67 0.70
N SER A 2 -42.89 8.96 1.65
CA SER A 2 -42.13 8.26 2.72
C SER A 2 -41.63 6.93 2.14
N ILE A 3 -40.31 6.79 2.05
CA ILE A 3 -39.68 5.56 1.64
C ILE A 3 -39.80 4.55 2.81
N ASP A 4 -40.50 3.44 2.56
CA ASP A 4 -40.65 2.38 3.55
C ASP A 4 -39.28 1.71 3.84
N ARG A 5 -38.65 2.15 4.95
CA ARG A 5 -37.35 1.66 5.45
C ARG A 5 -37.29 0.14 5.59
N ARG A 6 -38.43 -0.52 5.88
CA ARG A 6 -38.47 -1.98 6.06
C ARG A 6 -38.32 -2.73 4.72
N LYS A 7 -38.91 -2.19 3.62
CA LYS A 7 -38.71 -2.74 2.27
C LYS A 7 -37.28 -2.53 1.75
N PHE A 8 -36.68 -1.39 2.08
CA PHE A 8 -35.30 -1.10 1.69
C PHE A 8 -34.28 -2.07 2.37
N ILE A 9 -34.43 -2.30 3.68
CA ILE A 9 -33.57 -3.23 4.44
C ILE A 9 -33.78 -4.68 3.99
N LYS A 10 -35.01 -5.07 3.64
CA LYS A 10 -35.29 -6.43 3.17
C LYS A 10 -34.69 -6.72 1.80
N ASN A 11 -34.67 -5.73 0.92
CA ASN A 11 -34.03 -5.84 -0.40
C ASN A 11 -32.49 -5.80 -0.33
N MET A 12 -31.89 -5.04 0.61
CA MET A 12 -30.44 -5.12 0.87
C MET A 12 -30.03 -6.46 1.49
N GLY A 13 -30.83 -7.01 2.39
CA GLY A 13 -30.57 -8.33 2.99
C GLY A 13 -30.61 -9.47 1.97
N LEU A 14 -31.50 -9.39 0.98
CA LEU A 14 -31.60 -10.39 -0.09
C LEU A 14 -30.45 -10.24 -1.10
N GLY A 15 -29.96 -9.03 -1.40
CA GLY A 15 -28.81 -8.78 -2.25
C GLY A 15 -27.50 -9.32 -1.65
N LEU A 16 -27.26 -9.09 -0.35
CA LEU A 16 -26.09 -9.60 0.36
C LEU A 16 -26.13 -11.13 0.56
N ALA A 17 -27.33 -11.71 0.79
CA ALA A 17 -27.49 -13.15 0.90
C ALA A 17 -27.26 -13.87 -0.45
N SER A 18 -27.69 -13.26 -1.58
CA SER A 18 -27.43 -13.79 -2.92
C SER A 18 -25.94 -13.73 -3.31
N MET A 19 -25.24 -12.63 -2.95
CA MET A 19 -23.78 -12.52 -3.16
C MET A 19 -22.98 -13.54 -2.35
N SER A 20 -23.37 -13.85 -1.11
CA SER A 20 -22.71 -14.87 -0.29
C SER A 20 -22.95 -16.30 -0.77
N LEU A 21 -24.11 -16.58 -1.37
CA LEU A 21 -24.45 -17.88 -1.92
C LEU A 21 -23.73 -18.17 -3.23
N ASN A 22 -23.57 -17.17 -4.11
CA ASN A 22 -22.86 -17.33 -5.37
C ASN A 22 -21.34 -17.52 -5.17
N ALA A 23 -20.71 -16.79 -4.25
CA ALA A 23 -19.29 -16.99 -3.92
C ALA A 23 -18.99 -18.42 -3.43
N LYS A 24 -19.93 -19.08 -2.75
CA LYS A 24 -19.79 -20.48 -2.33
C LYS A 24 -19.91 -21.49 -3.49
N ASN A 25 -20.64 -21.17 -4.53
CA ASN A 25 -20.85 -22.09 -5.66
C ASN A 25 -19.72 -22.03 -6.69
N ILE A 26 -19.09 -20.88 -6.89
CA ILE A 26 -17.97 -20.69 -7.84
C ILE A 26 -16.73 -21.50 -7.40
N SER A 27 -16.52 -21.71 -6.09
CA SER A 27 -15.40 -22.49 -5.55
C SER A 27 -15.46 -24.01 -5.83
N LYS A 28 -16.51 -24.51 -6.47
CA LYS A 28 -16.73 -25.93 -6.72
C LYS A 28 -16.36 -26.40 -8.13
N ASN A 29 -15.80 -25.53 -8.96
CA ASN A 29 -15.39 -25.92 -10.32
C ASN A 29 -13.93 -26.42 -10.31
N PRO A 30 -13.68 -27.76 -10.34
CA PRO A 30 -12.33 -28.31 -10.32
C PRO A 30 -11.69 -28.18 -11.72
N GLY A 31 -11.33 -26.99 -12.11
CA GLY A 31 -10.78 -26.68 -13.43
C GLY A 31 -10.85 -25.20 -13.78
N GLY A 32 -11.28 -24.35 -12.85
CA GLY A 32 -11.37 -22.90 -13.02
C GLY A 32 -10.03 -22.23 -13.33
N SER A 33 -10.05 -20.91 -13.38
CA SER A 33 -8.88 -20.10 -13.77
C SER A 33 -7.63 -20.31 -12.91
N GLU A 34 -7.75 -20.87 -11.70
CA GLU A 34 -6.58 -21.29 -10.90
C GLU A 34 -5.69 -22.31 -11.62
N SER A 35 -6.25 -23.15 -12.51
CA SER A 35 -5.48 -24.13 -13.28
C SER A 35 -4.54 -23.50 -14.30
N LEU A 36 -4.81 -22.26 -14.71
CA LEU A 36 -4.03 -21.47 -15.69
C LEU A 36 -2.88 -20.67 -15.02
N LEU A 37 -2.79 -20.66 -13.70
CA LEU A 37 -1.71 -20.00 -12.98
C LEU A 37 -0.36 -20.64 -13.32
N VAL A 38 0.68 -19.81 -13.51
CA VAL A 38 2.03 -20.27 -13.82
C VAL A 38 2.61 -21.06 -12.65
N LYS A 39 2.80 -22.38 -12.80
CA LYS A 39 3.21 -23.29 -11.70
C LYS A 39 4.72 -23.23 -11.42
N ASP A 40 5.53 -23.14 -12.47
CA ASP A 40 6.99 -23.31 -12.39
C ASP A 40 7.78 -22.01 -12.23
N ARG A 41 7.09 -20.89 -11.92
CA ARG A 41 7.75 -19.62 -11.69
C ARG A 41 8.56 -19.67 -10.39
N LYS A 42 9.89 -19.46 -10.51
CA LYS A 42 10.77 -19.33 -9.35
C LYS A 42 10.37 -18.09 -8.56
N GLN A 43 10.04 -18.25 -7.30
CA GLN A 43 9.55 -17.18 -6.43
C GLN A 43 10.07 -17.40 -5.01
N PRO A 44 10.15 -16.33 -4.19
CA PRO A 44 10.48 -16.46 -2.77
C PRO A 44 9.50 -17.41 -2.05
N LYS A 45 9.97 -18.04 -0.98
CA LYS A 45 9.10 -18.82 -0.11
C LYS A 45 8.17 -17.87 0.65
N PRO A 46 6.85 -18.07 0.61
CA PRO A 46 5.92 -17.24 1.35
C PRO A 46 6.03 -17.50 2.86
N ALA A 47 5.73 -16.48 3.66
CA ALA A 47 5.58 -16.65 5.10
C ALA A 47 4.47 -17.68 5.41
N PRO A 48 4.60 -18.50 6.47
CA PRO A 48 3.59 -19.47 6.83
C PRO A 48 2.29 -18.81 7.31
N LYS A 49 1.20 -19.55 7.27
CA LYS A 49 -0.06 -19.14 7.90
C LYS A 49 0.18 -18.85 9.38
N GLY A 50 -0.49 -17.83 9.90
CA GLY A 50 -0.30 -17.38 11.28
C GLY A 50 0.93 -16.48 11.50
N TYR A 51 1.82 -16.31 10.53
CA TYR A 51 2.87 -15.28 10.55
C TYR A 51 2.34 -14.02 9.85
N ASP A 52 1.54 -13.23 10.58
CA ASP A 52 0.71 -12.17 10.00
C ASP A 52 1.29 -10.77 10.16
N ARG A 53 2.49 -10.67 10.74
CA ARG A 53 3.18 -9.41 10.99
C ARG A 53 4.67 -9.65 11.16
N LEU A 54 5.46 -8.61 11.00
CA LEU A 54 6.87 -8.62 11.37
C LEU A 54 6.98 -8.68 12.92
N PRO A 55 7.89 -9.48 13.47
CA PRO A 55 8.03 -9.59 14.93
C PRO A 55 8.58 -8.30 15.55
N LEU A 56 8.31 -8.05 16.82
CA LEU A 56 8.78 -6.85 17.52
C LEU A 56 10.31 -6.69 17.44
N SER A 57 11.05 -7.78 17.50
CA SER A 57 12.51 -7.80 17.36
C SER A 57 13.00 -7.27 16.00
N TRP A 58 12.18 -7.41 14.95
CA TRP A 58 12.49 -6.82 13.64
C TRP A 58 12.47 -5.29 13.74
N TYR A 59 11.45 -4.70 14.38
CA TYR A 59 11.34 -3.25 14.57
C TYR A 59 12.45 -2.71 15.48
N HIS A 60 12.77 -3.39 16.57
CA HIS A 60 13.94 -3.07 17.42
C HIS A 60 15.22 -2.99 16.57
N THR A 61 15.43 -3.97 15.69
CA THR A 61 16.58 -3.99 14.78
C THR A 61 16.55 -2.81 13.79
N ARG A 62 15.38 -2.41 13.26
CA ARG A 62 15.28 -1.24 12.36
C ARG A 62 15.64 0.05 13.07
N VAL A 63 15.11 0.27 14.27
CA VAL A 63 15.45 1.44 15.09
C VAL A 63 16.93 1.43 15.44
N GLN A 64 17.50 0.30 15.84
CA GLN A 64 18.94 0.21 16.12
C GLN A 64 19.80 0.53 14.89
N ASN A 65 19.42 0.04 13.72
CA ASN A 65 20.11 0.35 12.47
C ASN A 65 20.02 1.86 12.12
N LEU A 66 18.89 2.49 12.39
CA LEU A 66 18.75 3.95 12.23
C LEU A 66 19.67 4.70 13.21
N LYS A 67 19.69 4.31 14.48
CA LYS A 67 20.61 4.87 15.48
C LYS A 67 22.06 4.77 15.05
N ASN A 68 22.49 3.60 14.56
CA ASN A 68 23.86 3.36 14.08
C ASN A 68 24.23 4.29 12.90
N GLN A 69 23.28 4.59 11.99
CA GLN A 69 23.52 5.55 10.90
C GLN A 69 23.66 6.99 11.38
N LEU A 70 23.19 7.29 12.59
CA LEU A 70 23.22 8.61 13.19
C LEU A 70 24.32 8.79 14.24
N GLU A 71 25.04 7.74 14.62
CA GLU A 71 26.04 7.73 15.70
C GLU A 71 27.08 8.83 15.58
N ASN A 72 27.56 9.11 14.36
CA ASN A 72 28.57 10.15 14.10
C ASN A 72 27.99 11.57 13.94
N LYS A 73 26.68 11.77 14.15
CA LYS A 73 26.00 13.05 13.93
C LYS A 73 25.62 13.80 15.20
N GLN A 74 26.12 13.34 16.35
CA GLN A 74 25.84 13.94 17.68
C GLN A 74 24.33 14.08 17.98
N ILE A 75 23.52 13.13 17.53
CA ILE A 75 22.08 13.07 17.77
C ILE A 75 21.82 12.49 19.17
N ASP A 76 20.87 13.08 19.91
CA ASP A 76 20.44 12.59 21.22
C ASP A 76 19.16 11.74 21.15
N ALA A 77 18.25 12.06 20.23
CA ALA A 77 16.99 11.34 20.06
C ALA A 77 16.47 11.41 18.63
N ILE A 78 15.60 10.46 18.27
CA ILE A 78 14.88 10.41 17.01
C ILE A 78 13.39 10.62 17.30
N LEU A 79 12.76 11.63 16.68
CA LEU A 79 11.34 11.94 16.78
C LEU A 79 10.69 11.81 15.40
N LEU A 80 9.76 10.88 15.25
CA LEU A 80 9.06 10.62 13.98
C LEU A 80 7.59 11.03 14.06
N GLU A 81 7.10 11.69 13.01
CA GLU A 81 5.71 12.09 12.80
C GLU A 81 5.08 11.42 11.60
N SER A 82 5.84 11.22 10.51
CA SER A 82 5.36 10.62 9.28
C SER A 82 4.78 9.22 9.54
N ASP A 83 3.55 8.98 9.10
CA ASP A 83 2.86 7.69 9.31
C ASP A 83 3.65 6.53 8.74
N ILE A 84 4.28 6.69 7.57
CA ILE A 84 5.08 5.63 6.98
C ILE A 84 6.32 5.29 7.80
N ASN A 85 7.00 6.29 8.36
CA ASN A 85 8.16 6.05 9.21
C ASN A 85 7.75 5.48 10.56
N LYS A 86 6.63 5.95 11.15
CA LYS A 86 6.08 5.34 12.37
C LYS A 86 5.79 3.84 12.16
N VAL A 87 5.11 3.49 11.07
CA VAL A 87 4.86 2.08 10.72
C VAL A 87 6.16 1.32 10.55
N TYR A 88 7.10 1.82 9.75
CA TYR A 88 8.35 1.10 9.44
C TYR A 88 9.25 0.89 10.65
N PHE A 89 9.33 1.86 11.56
CA PHE A 89 10.22 1.78 12.72
C PHE A 89 9.56 1.25 13.99
N SER A 90 8.24 1.31 14.11
CA SER A 90 7.56 0.84 15.33
C SER A 90 6.58 -0.31 15.12
N GLY A 91 6.09 -0.52 13.90
CA GLY A 91 5.02 -1.47 13.63
C GLY A 91 3.64 -1.00 14.07
N CYS A 92 3.47 0.28 14.37
CA CYS A 92 2.16 0.85 14.70
C CYS A 92 1.43 1.28 13.42
N PHE A 93 0.42 0.50 13.02
CA PHE A 93 -0.37 0.72 11.80
C PHE A 93 -1.52 1.71 12.01
N ARG A 94 -1.37 2.65 12.91
CA ARG A 94 -2.32 3.73 13.13
C ARG A 94 -1.89 5.00 12.42
N GLY A 95 -2.65 5.41 11.42
CA GLY A 95 -2.45 6.70 10.74
C GLY A 95 -2.91 7.88 11.60
N SER A 96 -2.23 9.01 11.50
CA SER A 96 -2.51 10.21 12.31
C SER A 96 -3.81 10.91 11.90
N GLY A 97 -4.13 10.96 10.60
CA GLY A 97 -5.25 11.72 10.09
C GLY A 97 -5.16 13.20 10.52
N GLU A 98 -6.24 13.74 11.09
CA GLU A 98 -6.29 15.10 11.65
C GLU A 98 -5.60 15.24 13.01
N ARG A 99 -5.26 14.10 13.65
CA ARG A 99 -4.71 14.05 15.02
C ARG A 99 -3.26 13.60 14.96
N SER A 100 -2.34 14.54 15.15
CA SER A 100 -0.90 14.25 15.11
C SER A 100 -0.51 13.21 16.15
N THR A 101 0.38 12.31 15.75
CA THR A 101 0.95 11.28 16.60
C THR A 101 2.46 11.24 16.37
N TRP A 102 3.22 11.22 17.44
CA TRP A 102 4.68 11.19 17.38
C TRP A 102 5.23 10.01 18.18
N VAL A 103 6.35 9.47 17.73
CA VAL A 103 7.13 8.49 18.48
C VAL A 103 8.56 8.95 18.62
N LEU A 104 9.09 8.85 19.83
CA LEU A 104 10.45 9.24 20.21
C LEU A 104 11.26 7.99 20.56
N PHE A 105 12.46 7.91 20.00
CA PHE A 105 13.47 6.89 20.31
C PHE A 105 14.76 7.56 20.79
N PRO A 106 15.03 7.66 22.10
CA PRO A 106 16.31 8.18 22.59
C PRO A 106 17.49 7.32 22.12
N LEU A 107 18.62 7.93 21.75
CA LEU A 107 19.77 7.18 21.25
C LEU A 107 20.43 6.30 22.33
N ASN A 108 20.47 6.79 23.56
CA ASN A 108 21.09 6.12 24.70
C ASN A 108 20.22 5.04 25.36
N GLU A 109 18.98 4.87 24.92
CA GLU A 109 18.07 3.83 25.43
C GLU A 109 17.84 2.73 24.39
N LYS A 110 17.81 1.49 24.84
CA LYS A 110 17.61 0.34 23.97
C LYS A 110 16.15 -0.13 24.06
N ASP A 111 15.57 -0.48 22.91
CA ASP A 111 14.24 -1.10 22.80
C ASP A 111 13.09 -0.30 23.46
N THR A 112 13.23 1.02 23.51
CA THR A 112 12.21 1.94 24.05
C THR A 112 11.49 2.71 22.95
N ALA A 113 10.20 2.98 23.14
CA ALA A 113 9.38 3.81 22.28
C ALA A 113 8.46 4.70 23.15
N TYR A 114 8.64 6.02 23.07
CA TYR A 114 7.84 7.00 23.80
C TYR A 114 6.86 7.64 22.84
N TRP A 115 5.57 7.51 23.15
CA TRP A 115 4.52 8.00 22.29
C TRP A 115 3.91 9.31 22.79
N TYR A 116 3.51 10.13 21.84
CA TYR A 116 2.73 11.35 22.04
C TYR A 116 1.54 11.27 21.10
N SER A 117 0.34 10.98 21.63
CA SER A 117 -0.78 10.52 20.82
C SER A 117 -2.13 11.09 21.25
N PRO A 118 -3.19 11.02 20.41
CA PRO A 118 -4.53 11.35 20.85
C PRO A 118 -5.07 10.29 21.82
N GLY A 119 -5.81 10.74 22.85
CA GLY A 119 -6.38 9.85 23.85
C GLY A 119 -7.33 8.80 23.33
N ILE A 120 -7.94 9.02 22.15
CA ILE A 120 -8.79 8.05 21.48
C ILE A 120 -8.02 6.79 21.05
N ASP A 121 -6.73 6.91 20.75
CA ASP A 121 -5.88 5.83 20.26
C ASP A 121 -4.92 5.29 21.34
N ARG A 122 -4.96 5.80 22.59
CA ARG A 122 -4.01 5.45 23.65
C ARG A 122 -3.89 3.95 23.88
N ASP A 123 -5.00 3.28 24.10
CA ASP A 123 -5.01 1.85 24.46
C ASP A 123 -4.60 0.98 23.26
N LEU A 124 -4.88 1.43 22.03
CA LEU A 124 -4.43 0.76 20.81
C LEU A 124 -2.91 0.88 20.63
N ILE A 125 -2.35 2.07 20.85
CA ILE A 125 -0.89 2.30 20.78
C ILE A 125 -0.18 1.49 21.87
N ASP A 126 -0.70 1.53 23.10
CA ASP A 126 -0.13 0.79 24.24
C ASP A 126 -0.27 -0.74 24.11
N SER A 127 -1.10 -1.23 23.20
CA SER A 127 -1.28 -2.66 22.95
C SER A 127 -0.11 -3.34 22.23
N TRP A 128 0.87 -2.59 21.75
CA TRP A 128 2.03 -3.11 21.03
C TRP A 128 3.35 -2.65 21.66
N TRP A 129 4.10 -1.80 21.01
CA TRP A 129 5.39 -1.32 21.49
C TRP A 129 5.26 0.11 22.04
N SER A 130 5.05 0.20 23.33
CA SER A 130 4.96 1.47 24.08
C SER A 130 5.69 1.35 25.41
N THR A 131 6.71 2.18 25.62
CA THR A 131 7.38 2.33 26.92
C THR A 131 6.59 3.29 27.81
N GLU A 132 6.13 4.40 27.21
CA GLU A 132 5.27 5.39 27.83
C GLU A 132 4.48 6.10 26.72
N ASN A 133 3.21 6.41 26.97
CA ASN A 133 2.37 7.17 26.08
C ASN A 133 1.79 8.39 26.81
N LYS A 134 2.22 9.58 26.41
CA LYS A 134 1.57 10.84 26.79
C LYS A 134 0.47 11.12 25.78
N TYR A 135 -0.73 11.40 26.25
CA TYR A 135 -1.85 11.64 25.35
C TYR A 135 -2.58 12.95 25.63
N TYR A 136 -3.04 13.57 24.56
CA TYR A 136 -3.94 14.70 24.61
C TYR A 136 -5.38 14.25 24.37
N PHE A 137 -6.33 14.95 25.03
CA PHE A 137 -7.70 14.43 25.07
C PHE A 137 -8.44 14.54 23.73
N CYS A 138 -8.39 15.70 23.07
CA CYS A 138 -9.20 15.96 21.88
C CYS A 138 -8.45 16.82 20.86
N TYR A 139 -9.04 16.98 19.69
CA TYR A 139 -8.56 17.92 18.68
C TYR A 139 -9.76 18.76 18.17
N PRO A 140 -9.68 20.11 18.22
CA PRO A 140 -8.60 20.91 18.86
C PRO A 140 -8.44 20.61 20.35
N HIS A 141 -7.17 20.50 20.81
CA HIS A 141 -6.88 20.20 22.21
C HIS A 141 -7.21 21.39 23.12
N GLY A 142 -7.92 21.12 24.20
CA GLY A 142 -8.32 22.12 25.19
C GLY A 142 -7.59 21.96 26.52
N GLU A 143 -7.04 23.07 27.04
CA GLU A 143 -6.55 23.13 28.40
C GLU A 143 -7.71 22.91 29.40
N GLY A 144 -7.54 22.00 30.34
CA GLY A 144 -8.59 21.66 31.31
C GLY A 144 -9.73 20.77 30.77
N GLY A 145 -9.60 20.26 29.53
CA GLY A 145 -10.59 19.33 28.94
C GLY A 145 -10.72 18.00 29.68
N TYR A 146 -11.73 17.23 29.29
CA TYR A 146 -11.98 15.90 29.85
C TYR A 146 -10.85 14.91 29.49
N PRO A 147 -10.45 13.95 30.37
CA PRO A 147 -10.99 13.72 31.70
C PRO A 147 -10.22 14.45 32.81
N ASN A 148 -10.73 15.56 33.25
CA ASN A 148 -10.17 16.24 34.41
C ASN A 148 -10.92 15.79 35.67
N LYS A 149 -10.54 14.65 36.24
CA LYS A 149 -11.16 14.03 37.43
C LYS A 149 -12.69 13.94 37.35
N GLY A 150 -13.21 13.57 36.17
CA GLY A 150 -14.64 13.45 35.91
C GLY A 150 -15.40 14.76 35.70
N LYS A 151 -14.71 15.91 35.64
CA LYS A 151 -15.34 17.19 35.37
C LYS A 151 -15.18 17.59 33.91
N VAL A 152 -16.25 18.10 33.31
CA VAL A 152 -16.21 18.75 32.00
C VAL A 152 -15.91 20.22 32.22
N ILE A 153 -14.77 20.69 31.75
CA ILE A 153 -14.30 22.07 31.91
C ILE A 153 -14.08 22.67 30.52
N ALA A 154 -14.68 23.84 30.26
CA ALA A 154 -14.35 24.64 29.09
C ALA A 154 -12.94 25.19 29.26
N GLY A 155 -12.06 24.95 28.30
CA GLY A 155 -10.67 25.34 28.35
C GLY A 155 -10.24 26.12 27.12
N ARG A 156 -9.12 26.83 27.27
CA ARG A 156 -8.47 27.48 26.14
C ARG A 156 -7.87 26.43 25.20
N GLN A 157 -7.97 26.68 23.90
CA GLN A 157 -7.29 25.84 22.91
C GLN A 157 -5.77 25.88 23.14
N VAL A 158 -5.15 24.70 23.14
CA VAL A 158 -3.70 24.53 23.26
C VAL A 158 -3.14 24.10 21.90
N ASP A 159 -2.04 24.73 21.51
CA ASP A 159 -1.28 24.31 20.32
C ASP A 159 -0.63 22.94 20.58
N LEU A 160 -0.93 21.94 19.74
CA LEU A 160 -0.42 20.58 19.93
C LEU A 160 1.09 20.48 19.76
N PHE A 161 1.68 21.29 18.89
CA PHE A 161 3.13 21.28 18.75
C PHE A 161 3.81 21.90 20.00
N GLU A 162 3.27 22.99 20.58
CA GLU A 162 3.74 23.48 21.87
C GLU A 162 3.58 22.45 22.99
N TRP A 163 2.45 21.71 23.00
CA TRP A 163 2.22 20.61 23.93
C TRP A 163 3.31 19.53 23.80
N LEU A 164 3.64 19.10 22.59
CA LEU A 164 4.73 18.17 22.33
C LEU A 164 6.06 18.71 22.86
N LEU A 165 6.41 19.97 22.57
CA LEU A 165 7.67 20.58 22.99
C LEU A 165 7.80 20.63 24.53
N ILE A 166 6.71 20.82 25.26
CA ILE A 166 6.69 20.78 26.74
C ILE A 166 7.09 19.36 27.19
N HIS A 167 6.50 18.33 26.64
CA HIS A 167 6.82 16.94 27.00
C HIS A 167 8.25 16.53 26.59
N LEU A 168 8.75 17.02 25.46
CA LEU A 168 10.16 16.82 25.08
C LEU A 168 11.11 17.52 26.08
N LYS A 169 10.74 18.70 26.58
CA LYS A 169 11.49 19.41 27.64
C LYS A 169 11.50 18.59 28.94
N ASP A 170 10.34 18.08 29.36
CA ASP A 170 10.22 17.26 30.56
C ASP A 170 11.05 15.95 30.44
N LYS A 171 11.24 15.46 29.22
CA LYS A 171 12.11 14.30 28.88
C LYS A 171 13.61 14.67 28.85
N GLY A 172 13.98 15.93 29.14
CA GLY A 172 15.37 16.39 29.21
C GLY A 172 16.01 16.71 27.87
N LEU A 173 15.22 16.96 26.83
CA LEU A 173 15.72 17.19 25.47
C LEU A 173 16.00 18.68 25.16
N SER A 174 15.93 19.58 26.15
CA SER A 174 16.36 20.97 25.97
C SER A 174 17.88 21.06 25.78
N GLY A 175 18.32 21.78 24.75
CA GLY A 175 19.74 21.91 24.40
C GLY A 175 20.34 20.66 23.73
N LYS A 176 19.51 19.77 23.27
CA LYS A 176 19.87 18.48 22.61
C LYS A 176 19.66 18.55 21.10
N VAL A 177 20.21 17.59 20.37
CA VAL A 177 20.01 17.44 18.92
C VAL A 177 18.99 16.34 18.67
N ILE A 178 17.87 16.68 18.05
CA ILE A 178 16.77 15.75 17.74
C ILE A 178 16.71 15.50 16.23
N ALA A 179 16.94 14.28 15.82
CA ALA A 179 16.68 13.85 14.45
C ALA A 179 15.17 13.70 14.21
N THR A 180 14.66 14.20 13.09
CA THR A 180 13.22 14.13 12.80
C THR A 180 12.94 13.98 11.30
N ASP A 181 11.79 13.44 10.99
CA ASP A 181 11.24 13.39 9.61
C ASP A 181 10.25 14.54 9.31
N MET A 182 10.02 15.41 10.27
CA MET A 182 9.14 16.58 10.12
C MET A 182 9.74 17.64 9.21
N ASN A 183 8.89 18.24 8.37
CA ASN A 183 9.20 19.48 7.66
C ASN A 183 8.72 20.66 8.50
N LEU A 184 9.60 21.20 9.34
CA LEU A 184 9.28 22.24 10.29
C LEU A 184 9.01 23.59 9.60
N SER A 185 7.84 24.19 9.87
CA SER A 185 7.48 25.52 9.44
C SER A 185 8.22 26.60 10.24
N ASN A 186 8.29 27.82 9.71
CA ASN A 186 8.86 28.98 10.43
C ASN A 186 8.18 29.23 11.79
N THR A 187 6.89 28.95 11.91
CA THR A 187 6.15 29.06 13.18
C THR A 187 6.65 28.01 14.17
N GLN A 188 6.80 26.78 13.76
CA GLN A 188 7.32 25.71 14.61
C GLN A 188 8.77 25.97 15.04
N LEU A 189 9.61 26.46 14.14
CA LEU A 189 11.00 26.88 14.51
C LEU A 189 11.04 27.96 15.60
N LYS A 190 10.13 28.95 15.53
CA LYS A 190 10.00 29.98 16.60
C LYS A 190 9.49 29.37 17.92
N GLN A 191 8.57 28.41 17.85
CA GLN A 191 8.08 27.68 19.02
C GLN A 191 9.20 26.86 19.67
N ILE A 192 10.01 26.16 18.87
CA ILE A 192 11.19 25.41 19.35
C ILE A 192 12.17 26.40 20.08
N ALA A 193 12.55 27.48 19.43
CA ALA A 193 13.48 28.45 20.02
C ALA A 193 12.99 28.99 21.37
N LYS A 194 11.68 29.16 21.54
CA LYS A 194 11.04 29.63 22.77
C LYS A 194 10.91 28.55 23.84
N LYS A 195 10.53 27.32 23.49
CA LYS A 195 10.16 26.26 24.45
C LYS A 195 11.31 25.29 24.74
N LEU A 196 12.18 25.06 23.77
CA LEU A 196 13.37 24.20 23.85
C LEU A 196 14.62 24.97 23.41
N PRO A 197 15.06 25.97 24.18
CA PRO A 197 16.18 26.81 23.80
C PRO A 197 17.45 25.99 23.59
N LYS A 198 18.22 26.33 22.54
CA LYS A 198 19.45 25.66 22.13
C LYS A 198 19.25 24.23 21.62
N THR A 199 18.01 23.78 21.37
CA THR A 199 17.72 22.48 20.77
C THR A 199 17.76 22.61 19.25
N GLU A 200 18.44 21.67 18.61
CA GLU A 200 18.53 21.57 17.16
C GLU A 200 17.64 20.42 16.66
N PHE A 201 16.95 20.64 15.55
CA PHE A 201 16.20 19.60 14.85
C PHE A 201 16.86 19.35 13.49
N VAL A 202 17.27 18.08 13.24
CA VAL A 202 17.94 17.66 12.02
C VAL A 202 17.02 16.75 11.22
N ASN A 203 16.71 17.12 9.97
CA ASN A 203 15.86 16.31 9.12
C ASN A 203 16.59 15.04 8.64
N ILE A 204 15.93 13.87 8.83
CA ILE A 204 16.45 12.56 8.46
C ILE A 204 15.53 11.80 7.49
N SER A 205 14.55 12.46 6.86
CA SER A 205 13.58 11.82 5.95
C SER A 205 14.25 10.97 4.89
N SER A 206 15.32 11.49 4.27
CA SER A 206 16.07 10.76 3.23
C SER A 206 16.80 9.52 3.74
N ILE A 207 17.21 9.51 5.02
CA ILE A 207 17.83 8.33 5.64
C ILE A 207 16.75 7.26 5.86
N CYS A 208 15.61 7.65 6.41
CA CYS A 208 14.46 6.76 6.62
C CYS A 208 13.99 6.15 5.29
N GLU A 209 13.86 6.95 4.24
CA GLU A 209 13.48 6.49 2.91
C GLU A 209 14.47 5.44 2.36
N LYS A 210 15.77 5.74 2.41
CA LYS A 210 16.82 4.81 1.94
C LYS A 210 16.78 3.46 2.67
N MET A 211 16.43 3.46 3.96
CA MET A 211 16.32 2.22 4.75
C MET A 211 15.15 1.32 4.32
N ARG A 212 14.11 1.88 3.70
CA ARG A 212 12.95 1.14 3.20
C ARG A 212 13.15 0.53 1.80
N ILE A 213 14.16 1.00 1.04
CA ILE A 213 14.38 0.59 -0.35
C ILE A 213 14.70 -0.91 -0.47
N ILE A 214 15.62 -1.41 0.36
CA ILE A 214 16.06 -2.81 0.36
C ILE A 214 15.21 -3.62 1.35
N LYS A 215 14.45 -4.57 0.82
CA LYS A 215 13.57 -5.42 1.63
C LYS A 215 14.33 -6.52 2.36
N THR A 216 13.98 -6.75 3.60
CA THR A 216 14.49 -7.88 4.38
C THR A 216 13.83 -9.20 3.92
N LYS A 217 14.41 -10.32 4.33
CA LYS A 217 13.85 -11.65 4.04
C LYS A 217 12.42 -11.81 4.60
N ASP A 218 12.15 -11.24 5.77
CA ASP A 218 10.84 -11.32 6.42
C ASP A 218 9.80 -10.49 5.67
N GLU A 219 10.14 -9.26 5.23
CA GLU A 219 9.28 -8.44 4.37
C GLU A 219 8.98 -9.16 3.06
N ILE A 220 9.98 -9.74 2.40
CA ILE A 220 9.82 -10.49 1.16
C ILE A 220 8.91 -11.71 1.36
N ALA A 221 9.06 -12.44 2.47
CA ALA A 221 8.25 -13.63 2.76
C ALA A 221 6.77 -13.26 3.00
N LEU A 222 6.49 -12.19 3.76
CA LEU A 222 5.13 -11.68 3.97
C LEU A 222 4.52 -11.17 2.66
N THR A 223 5.28 -10.38 1.89
CA THR A 223 4.85 -9.90 0.57
C THR A 223 4.52 -11.08 -0.36
N GLN A 224 5.35 -12.12 -0.40
CA GLN A 224 5.08 -13.29 -1.21
C GLN A 224 3.81 -14.03 -0.75
N ARG A 225 3.54 -14.05 0.56
CA ARG A 225 2.28 -14.60 1.09
C ARG A 225 1.08 -13.77 0.62
N ALA A 226 1.16 -12.44 0.63
CA ALA A 226 0.09 -11.57 0.11
C ALA A 226 -0.20 -11.87 -1.37
N TYR A 227 0.83 -12.05 -2.19
CA TYR A 227 0.67 -12.39 -3.61
C TYR A 227 0.08 -13.79 -3.86
N ARG A 228 0.12 -14.73 -2.89
CA ARG A 228 -0.62 -15.99 -3.00
C ARG A 228 -2.14 -15.80 -2.91
N TYR A 229 -2.59 -14.84 -2.12
CA TYR A 229 -4.01 -14.47 -2.10
C TYR A 229 -4.38 -13.69 -3.36
N PHE A 230 -3.51 -12.81 -3.83
CA PHE A 230 -3.68 -12.13 -5.10
C PHE A 230 -3.91 -13.12 -6.25
N ASP A 231 -3.07 -14.15 -6.39
CA ASP A 231 -3.23 -15.19 -7.42
C ASP A 231 -4.65 -15.80 -7.43
N LYS A 232 -5.18 -16.12 -6.24
CA LYS A 232 -6.53 -16.69 -6.08
C LYS A 232 -7.64 -15.68 -6.39
N ILE A 233 -7.47 -14.41 -5.96
CA ILE A 233 -8.46 -13.37 -6.20
C ILE A 233 -8.56 -13.08 -7.71
N HIS A 234 -7.44 -13.04 -8.42
CA HIS A 234 -7.46 -12.83 -9.87
C HIS A 234 -7.98 -14.03 -10.65
N ALA A 235 -7.76 -15.25 -10.18
CA ALA A 235 -8.41 -16.43 -10.74
C ALA A 235 -9.94 -16.35 -10.54
N PHE A 236 -10.38 -15.99 -9.35
CA PHE A 236 -11.80 -15.75 -9.06
C PHE A 236 -12.37 -14.60 -9.91
N ALA A 237 -11.64 -13.50 -10.09
CA ALA A 237 -12.07 -12.38 -10.93
C ALA A 237 -12.38 -12.81 -12.37
N ARG A 238 -11.46 -13.61 -12.94
CA ARG A 238 -11.62 -14.14 -14.29
C ARG A 238 -12.84 -15.04 -14.40
N ASP A 239 -13.02 -15.95 -13.44
CA ASP A 239 -14.17 -16.86 -13.41
C ASP A 239 -15.48 -16.08 -13.22
N TYR A 240 -15.50 -15.07 -12.36
CA TYR A 240 -16.65 -14.21 -12.13
C TYR A 240 -17.07 -13.46 -13.41
N ILE A 241 -16.12 -12.89 -14.15
CA ILE A 241 -16.40 -12.21 -15.42
C ILE A 241 -16.93 -13.19 -16.46
N LEU A 242 -16.38 -14.39 -16.54
CA LEU A 242 -16.85 -15.42 -17.48
C LEU A 242 -18.26 -15.91 -17.14
N GLU A 243 -18.61 -16.05 -15.86
CA GLU A 243 -19.91 -16.53 -15.41
C GLU A 243 -21.01 -15.47 -15.60
N HIS A 244 -20.72 -14.22 -15.22
CA HIS A 244 -21.74 -13.16 -15.22
C HIS A 244 -21.81 -12.40 -16.55
N GLY A 245 -20.73 -12.36 -17.32
CA GLY A 245 -20.65 -11.74 -18.61
C GLY A 245 -21.18 -10.31 -18.62
N THR A 246 -22.14 -10.02 -19.51
CA THR A 246 -22.76 -8.70 -19.66
C THR A 246 -23.82 -8.37 -18.59
N SER A 247 -24.10 -9.28 -17.66
CA SER A 247 -25.06 -9.06 -16.56
C SER A 247 -24.44 -8.41 -15.33
N THR A 248 -23.12 -8.13 -15.33
CA THR A 248 -22.41 -7.48 -14.22
C THR A 248 -21.76 -6.16 -14.64
N ASN A 249 -21.22 -5.44 -13.67
CA ASN A 249 -20.55 -4.16 -13.82
C ASN A 249 -19.27 -4.11 -12.98
N ASP A 250 -18.45 -3.07 -13.17
CA ASP A 250 -17.17 -2.89 -12.49
C ASP A 250 -17.31 -2.79 -10.97
N PHE A 251 -18.36 -2.16 -10.45
CA PHE A 251 -18.60 -2.05 -9.02
C PHE A 251 -18.90 -3.44 -8.39
N GLU A 252 -19.80 -4.21 -8.99
CA GLU A 252 -20.14 -5.55 -8.50
C GLU A 252 -18.93 -6.48 -8.51
N ILE A 253 -18.11 -6.44 -9.57
CA ILE A 253 -16.86 -7.19 -9.64
C ILE A 253 -15.98 -6.80 -8.45
N GLY A 254 -15.71 -5.49 -8.23
CA GLY A 254 -14.88 -5.02 -7.13
C GLY A 254 -15.35 -5.50 -5.76
N GLN A 255 -16.65 -5.40 -5.47
CA GLN A 255 -17.23 -5.87 -4.21
C GLN A 255 -17.09 -7.40 -4.04
N ALA A 256 -17.34 -8.17 -5.10
CA ALA A 256 -17.18 -9.62 -5.07
C ALA A 256 -15.73 -10.04 -4.78
N LEU A 257 -14.75 -9.40 -5.41
CA LEU A 257 -13.33 -9.66 -5.21
C LEU A 257 -12.88 -9.33 -3.78
N LYS A 258 -13.29 -8.17 -3.27
CA LYS A 258 -12.97 -7.73 -1.90
C LYS A 258 -13.54 -8.72 -0.87
N ALA A 259 -14.81 -9.09 -1.01
CA ALA A 259 -15.44 -10.07 -0.12
C ALA A 259 -14.75 -11.43 -0.18
N TYR A 260 -14.42 -11.91 -1.39
CA TYR A 260 -13.70 -13.17 -1.58
C TYR A 260 -12.32 -13.13 -0.94
N GLY A 261 -11.53 -12.07 -1.19
CA GLY A 261 -10.19 -11.90 -0.66
C GLY A 261 -10.17 -11.82 0.88
N ILE A 262 -11.06 -11.04 1.49
CA ILE A 262 -11.20 -10.97 2.95
C ILE A 262 -11.55 -12.35 3.52
N ASN A 263 -12.51 -13.07 2.93
CA ASN A 263 -12.90 -14.39 3.41
C ASN A 263 -11.77 -15.43 3.31
N LEU A 264 -10.92 -15.34 2.28
CA LEU A 264 -9.74 -16.20 2.17
C LEU A 264 -8.73 -15.88 3.28
N LEU A 265 -8.44 -14.59 3.45
CA LEU A 265 -7.42 -14.13 4.38
C LEU A 265 -7.79 -14.45 5.83
N MET A 266 -9.03 -14.17 6.22
CA MET A 266 -9.54 -14.38 7.59
C MET A 266 -9.46 -15.83 8.07
N LYS A 267 -9.43 -16.80 7.15
CA LYS A 267 -9.25 -18.22 7.50
C LYS A 267 -7.83 -18.59 7.88
N ASP A 268 -6.87 -17.76 7.50
CA ASP A 268 -5.45 -18.05 7.58
C ASP A 268 -4.72 -17.09 8.56
N LEU A 269 -5.41 -16.07 9.08
CA LEU A 269 -4.86 -15.15 10.07
C LEU A 269 -4.86 -15.76 11.47
N SER A 270 -3.84 -15.42 12.25
CA SER A 270 -3.86 -15.69 13.69
C SER A 270 -4.72 -14.63 14.39
N TYR A 271 -5.40 -15.06 15.43
CA TYR A 271 -6.27 -14.21 16.24
C TYR A 271 -6.06 -14.50 17.72
N ASP A 272 -5.60 -13.48 18.45
CA ASP A 272 -5.35 -13.56 19.90
C ASP A 272 -6.49 -13.00 20.77
N GLY A 273 -7.59 -12.62 20.14
CA GLY A 273 -8.78 -12.08 20.80
C GLY A 273 -8.68 -10.60 21.19
N LYS A 274 -7.58 -9.93 20.86
CA LYS A 274 -7.37 -8.53 21.22
C LYS A 274 -6.98 -7.69 19.99
N PRO A 275 -7.56 -6.50 19.83
CA PRO A 275 -7.06 -5.54 18.85
C PRO A 275 -5.70 -5.00 19.33
N HIS A 276 -4.79 -4.79 18.41
CA HIS A 276 -3.55 -4.07 18.69
C HIS A 276 -3.01 -3.36 17.45
N SER A 277 -2.17 -2.37 17.67
CA SER A 277 -1.70 -1.45 16.62
C SER A 277 -0.79 -2.09 15.58
N ALA A 278 -0.29 -3.29 15.81
CA ALA A 278 0.58 -4.01 14.86
C ALA A 278 -0.18 -4.78 13.77
N VAL A 279 -1.49 -4.63 13.66
CA VAL A 279 -2.29 -5.26 12.60
C VAL A 279 -2.27 -4.41 11.34
N GLY A 280 -1.53 -4.86 10.33
CA GLY A 280 -1.41 -4.19 9.03
C GLY A 280 -1.98 -5.05 7.90
N ILE A 281 -3.29 -5.35 7.98
CA ILE A 281 -4.01 -6.17 6.98
C ILE A 281 -4.82 -5.26 6.08
N GLU A 282 -4.67 -5.43 4.77
CA GLU A 282 -5.44 -4.72 3.76
C GLU A 282 -5.82 -5.65 2.61
N VAL A 283 -7.06 -5.53 2.15
CA VAL A 283 -7.56 -6.12 0.91
C VAL A 283 -8.47 -5.09 0.26
N THR A 284 -8.07 -4.60 -0.90
CA THR A 284 -8.87 -3.67 -1.69
C THR A 284 -9.04 -4.15 -3.14
N SER A 285 -10.12 -3.76 -3.78
CA SER A 285 -10.42 -3.94 -5.20
C SER A 285 -11.31 -2.79 -5.67
N ASP A 286 -11.01 -1.59 -5.21
CA ASP A 286 -11.88 -0.42 -5.36
C ASP A 286 -11.74 0.26 -6.73
N TYR A 287 -10.73 -0.13 -7.53
CA TYR A 287 -10.44 0.46 -8.84
C TYR A 287 -10.72 -0.48 -10.02
N VAL A 288 -11.66 -1.41 -9.88
CA VAL A 288 -12.14 -2.19 -11.02
C VAL A 288 -12.86 -1.25 -11.99
N ARG A 289 -12.61 -1.39 -13.28
CA ARG A 289 -13.13 -0.52 -14.33
C ARG A 289 -13.58 -1.32 -15.53
N ALA A 290 -14.69 -0.95 -16.13
CA ALA A 290 -15.18 -1.56 -17.37
C ALA A 290 -15.35 -0.48 -18.47
N GLY A 291 -15.07 -0.85 -19.71
CA GLY A 291 -15.25 0.01 -20.87
C GLY A 291 -14.46 1.31 -20.82
N VAL A 292 -15.12 2.44 -21.07
CA VAL A 292 -14.49 3.75 -21.20
C VAL A 292 -13.68 4.18 -19.97
N SER A 293 -14.08 3.75 -18.78
CA SER A 293 -13.37 4.11 -17.55
C SER A 293 -11.95 3.51 -17.46
N THR A 294 -11.64 2.47 -18.23
CA THR A 294 -10.29 1.93 -18.31
C THR A 294 -9.26 2.89 -18.91
N ALA A 295 -9.72 3.85 -19.74
CA ALA A 295 -8.86 4.85 -20.37
C ALA A 295 -8.38 5.98 -19.44
N TYR A 296 -8.79 5.95 -18.17
CA TYR A 296 -8.41 6.94 -17.16
C TYR A 296 -7.60 6.28 -16.03
N PRO A 297 -6.30 6.62 -15.87
CA PRO A 297 -5.44 6.00 -14.83
C PRO A 297 -5.97 6.18 -13.41
N HIS A 298 -6.44 7.38 -13.07
CA HIS A 298 -6.91 7.74 -11.72
C HIS A 298 -8.34 8.27 -11.76
N PRO A 299 -9.34 7.39 -11.89
CA PRO A 299 -10.72 7.83 -11.76
C PRO A 299 -11.02 8.18 -10.29
N ASN A 300 -11.81 9.21 -10.08
CA ASN A 300 -12.18 9.71 -8.75
C ASN A 300 -13.66 9.50 -8.40
N GLN A 301 -14.32 8.59 -9.08
CA GLN A 301 -15.76 8.37 -8.95
C GLN A 301 -16.07 6.89 -8.77
N LEU A 302 -17.19 6.62 -8.13
CA LEU A 302 -17.81 5.31 -8.17
C LEU A 302 -18.35 5.04 -9.56
N PHE A 303 -18.23 3.80 -10.02
CA PHE A 303 -18.66 3.36 -11.34
C PHE A 303 -19.77 2.33 -11.23
N TYR A 304 -20.55 2.26 -12.27
CA TYR A 304 -21.50 1.22 -12.57
C TYR A 304 -21.45 0.96 -14.08
N ASN A 305 -20.21 0.95 -14.62
CA ASN A 305 -20.05 0.67 -16.04
C ASN A 305 -20.29 -0.83 -16.28
N PRO A 306 -21.29 -1.19 -17.09
CA PRO A 306 -21.58 -2.59 -17.39
C PRO A 306 -20.42 -3.21 -18.19
N VAL A 307 -20.16 -4.47 -17.94
CA VAL A 307 -19.27 -5.26 -18.81
C VAL A 307 -19.94 -5.41 -20.18
N LYS A 308 -19.22 -5.08 -21.25
CA LYS A 308 -19.75 -5.13 -22.63
C LYS A 308 -18.81 -5.89 -23.55
N LYS A 309 -19.39 -6.60 -24.51
CA LYS A 309 -18.63 -7.18 -25.62
C LYS A 309 -17.87 -6.09 -26.39
N GLY A 310 -16.64 -6.36 -26.75
CA GLY A 310 -15.80 -5.41 -27.46
C GLY A 310 -15.09 -4.36 -26.59
N GLN A 311 -15.28 -4.39 -25.27
CA GLN A 311 -14.69 -3.41 -24.35
C GLN A 311 -13.74 -4.09 -23.35
N PRO A 312 -12.70 -3.37 -22.87
CA PRO A 312 -11.79 -3.90 -21.86
C PRO A 312 -12.43 -3.86 -20.46
N VAL A 313 -11.96 -4.75 -19.58
CA VAL A 313 -12.20 -4.72 -18.13
C VAL A 313 -10.84 -4.72 -17.44
N TYR A 314 -10.63 -3.77 -16.55
CA TYR A 314 -9.45 -3.63 -15.72
C TYR A 314 -9.78 -4.05 -14.29
N VAL A 315 -8.98 -4.94 -13.74
CA VAL A 315 -9.12 -5.42 -12.36
C VAL A 315 -7.85 -5.12 -11.61
N ASN A 316 -7.96 -4.34 -10.55
CA ASN A 316 -6.89 -4.17 -9.58
C ASN A 316 -7.19 -4.94 -8.30
N THR A 317 -6.14 -5.25 -7.58
CA THR A 317 -6.22 -5.74 -6.21
C THR A 317 -4.96 -5.30 -5.47
N ASP A 318 -5.15 -4.79 -4.27
CA ASP A 318 -4.08 -4.49 -3.33
C ASP A 318 -4.25 -5.36 -2.09
N ILE A 319 -3.20 -6.06 -1.69
CA ILE A 319 -3.20 -6.97 -0.54
C ILE A 319 -1.95 -6.75 0.28
N LYS A 320 -2.14 -6.54 1.58
CA LYS A 320 -1.04 -6.42 2.55
C LYS A 320 -1.29 -7.28 3.78
N ILE A 321 -0.24 -7.88 4.27
CA ILE A 321 -0.21 -8.68 5.50
C ILE A 321 0.96 -8.17 6.35
N GLY A 322 0.68 -7.68 7.55
CA GLY A 322 1.69 -7.00 8.36
C GLY A 322 2.31 -5.80 7.64
N GLY A 323 1.52 -5.10 6.83
CA GLY A 323 1.96 -4.00 5.99
C GLY A 323 2.77 -4.39 4.75
N CYS A 324 3.11 -5.66 4.57
CA CYS A 324 3.90 -6.16 3.45
C CYS A 324 2.97 -6.72 2.37
N GLY A 325 3.17 -6.28 1.16
CA GLY A 325 2.34 -6.66 0.02
C GLY A 325 2.46 -5.63 -1.09
N GLY A 326 1.37 -5.40 -1.79
CA GLY A 326 1.26 -4.38 -2.81
C GLY A 326 0.12 -4.67 -3.78
N GLU A 327 0.06 -3.81 -4.77
CA GLU A 327 -0.93 -3.84 -5.83
C GLU A 327 -0.44 -4.67 -7.03
N ALA A 328 -1.37 -5.27 -7.74
CA ALA A 328 -1.15 -5.75 -9.09
C ALA A 328 -2.48 -5.78 -9.87
N TYR A 329 -2.37 -5.68 -11.18
CA TYR A 329 -3.51 -5.46 -12.06
C TYR A 329 -3.54 -6.44 -13.21
N ARG A 330 -4.74 -6.75 -13.69
CA ARG A 330 -4.94 -7.45 -14.97
C ARG A 330 -6.01 -6.76 -15.80
N ASN A 331 -5.77 -6.75 -17.11
CA ASN A 331 -6.74 -6.27 -18.09
C ASN A 331 -7.31 -7.45 -18.87
N TYR A 332 -8.62 -7.53 -18.91
CA TYR A 332 -9.36 -8.48 -19.72
C TYR A 332 -9.89 -7.79 -20.97
N GLN A 333 -9.69 -8.43 -22.13
CA GLN A 333 -10.19 -7.99 -23.42
C GLN A 333 -11.40 -8.85 -23.78
N ILE A 334 -12.59 -8.26 -23.76
CA ILE A 334 -13.82 -8.99 -24.03
C ILE A 334 -14.06 -9.07 -25.54
N TYR A 335 -14.22 -10.28 -26.08
CA TYR A 335 -14.46 -10.45 -27.52
C TYR A 335 -15.78 -9.77 -27.97
N PRO A 336 -15.82 -9.21 -29.24
CA PRO A 336 -14.74 -9.17 -30.24
C PRO A 336 -13.69 -8.12 -29.91
N VAL A 337 -12.40 -8.50 -29.91
CA VAL A 337 -11.29 -7.58 -29.61
C VAL A 337 -10.91 -6.80 -30.86
N SER A 338 -10.89 -5.49 -30.79
CA SER A 338 -10.47 -4.62 -31.88
C SER A 338 -8.94 -4.70 -32.12
N LYS A 339 -8.50 -4.37 -33.35
CA LYS A 339 -7.07 -4.30 -33.67
C LYS A 339 -6.32 -3.33 -32.78
N SER A 340 -6.95 -2.23 -32.39
CA SER A 340 -6.35 -1.22 -31.48
C SER A 340 -6.13 -1.79 -30.07
N GLN A 341 -7.12 -2.45 -29.52
CA GLN A 341 -7.02 -3.12 -28.21
C GLN A 341 -5.94 -4.21 -28.22
N ASP A 342 -5.95 -5.07 -29.25
CA ASP A 342 -4.95 -6.14 -29.41
C ASP A 342 -3.54 -5.59 -29.50
N LYS A 343 -3.33 -4.52 -30.27
CA LYS A 343 -2.04 -3.85 -30.40
C LYS A 343 -1.57 -3.25 -29.09
N MET A 344 -2.42 -2.47 -28.39
CA MET A 344 -2.07 -1.87 -27.10
C MET A 344 -1.73 -2.93 -26.06
N TRP A 345 -2.55 -3.99 -25.97
CA TRP A 345 -2.33 -5.08 -25.02
C TRP A 345 -1.00 -5.81 -25.29
N SER A 346 -0.68 -6.09 -26.57
CA SER A 346 0.56 -6.77 -26.96
C SER A 346 1.77 -5.91 -26.58
N ILE A 347 1.78 -4.61 -26.91
CA ILE A 347 2.88 -3.70 -26.61
C ILE A 347 3.08 -3.57 -25.09
N VAL A 348 2.02 -3.44 -24.30
CA VAL A 348 2.14 -3.37 -22.83
C VAL A 348 2.71 -4.67 -22.28
N SER A 349 2.27 -5.82 -22.78
CA SER A 349 2.80 -7.13 -22.36
C SER A 349 4.28 -7.29 -22.69
N GLU A 350 4.71 -6.82 -23.87
CA GLU A 350 6.12 -6.79 -24.30
C GLU A 350 6.95 -5.84 -23.40
N THR A 351 6.41 -4.68 -23.04
CA THR A 351 7.14 -3.75 -22.15
C THR A 351 7.29 -4.30 -20.73
N ILE A 352 6.32 -5.05 -20.20
CA ILE A 352 6.49 -5.77 -18.93
C ILE A 352 7.63 -6.80 -19.05
N GLN A 353 7.70 -7.53 -20.16
CA GLN A 353 8.79 -8.48 -20.39
C GLN A 353 10.16 -7.77 -20.43
N ILE A 354 10.27 -6.63 -21.11
CA ILE A 354 11.48 -5.80 -21.10
C ILE A 354 11.85 -5.41 -19.67
N MET A 355 10.89 -4.99 -18.86
CA MET A 355 11.16 -4.62 -17.46
C MET A 355 11.66 -5.81 -16.64
N VAL A 356 11.08 -6.99 -16.82
CA VAL A 356 11.53 -8.22 -16.13
C VAL A 356 12.98 -8.57 -16.51
N GLU A 357 13.34 -8.50 -17.80
CA GLU A 357 14.66 -8.88 -18.30
C GLU A 357 15.76 -7.88 -17.93
N GLU A 358 15.41 -6.58 -17.94
CA GLU A 358 16.37 -5.50 -17.70
C GLU A 358 16.56 -5.17 -16.22
N THR A 359 15.60 -5.52 -15.37
CA THR A 359 15.68 -5.25 -13.90
C THR A 359 16.59 -6.26 -13.24
N LYS A 360 17.85 -5.87 -13.05
CA LYS A 360 18.91 -6.68 -12.42
C LYS A 360 19.88 -5.81 -11.63
N PRO A 361 20.63 -6.36 -10.68
CA PRO A 361 21.62 -5.60 -9.94
C PRO A 361 22.62 -4.88 -10.87
N GLY A 362 22.82 -3.59 -10.62
CA GLY A 362 23.70 -2.71 -11.40
C GLY A 362 23.02 -1.99 -12.57
N ALA A 363 21.83 -2.39 -13.02
CA ALA A 363 21.06 -1.61 -13.99
C ALA A 363 20.61 -0.28 -13.39
N ILE A 364 20.36 0.72 -14.21
CA ILE A 364 19.93 2.05 -13.80
C ILE A 364 18.42 2.21 -14.08
N CYS A 365 17.67 2.78 -13.14
CA CYS A 365 16.22 2.93 -13.27
C CYS A 365 15.81 3.74 -14.51
N SER A 366 16.53 4.84 -14.84
CA SER A 366 16.27 5.65 -16.02
C SER A 366 16.50 4.90 -17.33
N ASP A 367 17.49 4.02 -17.39
CA ASP A 367 17.80 3.27 -18.60
C ASP A 367 16.68 2.27 -18.94
N ILE A 368 16.14 1.62 -17.92
CA ILE A 368 14.98 0.72 -18.07
C ILE A 368 13.76 1.51 -18.53
N SER A 369 13.48 2.65 -17.89
CA SER A 369 12.39 3.55 -18.28
C SER A 369 12.53 4.00 -19.74
N TYR A 370 13.74 4.37 -20.15
CA TYR A 370 14.02 4.74 -21.53
C TYR A 370 13.72 3.60 -22.52
N LYS A 371 14.16 2.37 -22.24
CA LYS A 371 13.89 1.21 -23.09
C LYS A 371 12.40 0.94 -23.25
N VAL A 372 11.65 1.03 -22.16
CA VAL A 372 10.19 0.86 -22.16
C VAL A 372 9.52 1.92 -23.03
N HIS A 373 9.79 3.20 -22.77
CA HIS A 373 9.18 4.29 -23.54
C HIS A 373 9.62 4.26 -25.01
N LYS A 374 10.89 3.92 -25.28
CA LYS A 374 11.36 3.77 -26.64
C LYS A 374 10.59 2.69 -27.39
N HIS A 375 10.38 1.53 -26.79
CA HIS A 375 9.58 0.45 -27.40
C HIS A 375 8.13 0.91 -27.67
N GLN A 376 7.50 1.61 -26.72
CA GLN A 376 6.16 2.17 -26.92
C GLN A 376 6.11 3.18 -28.06
N VAL A 377 7.07 4.10 -28.13
CA VAL A 377 7.15 5.13 -29.18
C VAL A 377 7.44 4.53 -30.56
N ASP A 378 8.40 3.61 -30.65
CA ASP A 378 8.75 2.92 -31.90
C ASP A 378 7.54 2.14 -32.49
N ASN A 379 6.59 1.76 -31.63
CA ASN A 379 5.32 1.13 -32.01
C ASN A 379 4.16 2.11 -32.22
N GLY A 380 4.41 3.43 -32.19
CA GLY A 380 3.43 4.48 -32.46
C GLY A 380 2.45 4.72 -31.30
N MET A 381 2.90 4.53 -30.05
CA MET A 381 2.07 4.70 -28.84
C MET A 381 2.35 5.98 -28.07
N GLN A 382 3.15 6.92 -28.59
CA GLN A 382 3.58 8.14 -27.91
C GLN A 382 2.42 8.94 -27.31
N ASP A 383 1.26 9.02 -28.00
CA ASP A 383 0.11 9.81 -27.57
C ASP A 383 -0.69 9.12 -26.43
N TYR A 384 -0.36 7.88 -26.10
CA TYR A 384 -1.06 7.05 -25.10
C TYR A 384 -0.27 6.81 -23.84
N ILE A 385 0.97 7.34 -23.75
CA ILE A 385 1.84 7.23 -22.57
C ILE A 385 1.51 8.39 -21.62
N TYR A 386 0.97 8.10 -20.43
CA TYR A 386 0.54 9.12 -19.48
C TYR A 386 1.41 9.20 -18.22
N HIS A 387 2.16 8.17 -17.91
CA HIS A 387 2.97 8.12 -16.68
C HIS A 387 4.22 7.25 -16.83
N ARG A 388 5.08 7.29 -15.83
CA ARG A 388 6.25 6.40 -15.72
C ARG A 388 5.86 4.93 -15.67
N PRO A 389 6.71 4.00 -16.15
CA PRO A 389 6.35 2.58 -16.22
C PRO A 389 6.43 1.82 -14.89
N GLY A 390 6.77 2.47 -13.77
CA GLY A 390 6.80 1.81 -12.48
C GLY A 390 7.48 2.58 -11.36
N HIS A 391 7.48 1.99 -10.16
CA HIS A 391 8.01 2.61 -8.94
C HIS A 391 8.41 1.55 -7.92
N GLY A 392 9.24 1.92 -6.94
CA GLY A 392 9.50 1.10 -5.78
C GLY A 392 8.24 0.87 -4.95
N THR A 393 8.14 -0.28 -4.31
CA THR A 393 7.00 -0.62 -3.44
C THR A 393 7.33 -0.35 -1.98
N GLY A 394 6.37 0.23 -1.24
CA GLY A 394 6.47 0.61 0.16
C GLY A 394 5.76 -0.35 1.10
N LEU A 395 5.96 -0.09 2.40
CA LEU A 395 5.26 -0.75 3.48
C LEU A 395 3.95 0.00 3.76
N ASN A 396 2.81 -0.68 3.73
CA ASN A 396 1.49 -0.11 4.04
C ASN A 396 1.23 1.26 3.35
N PHE A 397 0.58 2.21 3.91
CA PHE A 397 0.09 3.52 3.45
C PHE A 397 0.75 4.13 2.21
N GLU A 398 1.97 3.77 1.85
CA GLU A 398 2.69 4.28 0.69
C GLU A 398 2.84 3.18 -0.35
N GLY A 399 1.95 3.17 -1.34
CA GLY A 399 2.09 2.28 -2.50
C GLY A 399 3.34 2.63 -3.32
N HIS A 400 3.63 3.91 -3.48
CA HIS A 400 4.70 4.44 -4.32
C HIS A 400 5.85 4.98 -3.49
N GLN A 401 7.05 4.45 -3.67
CA GLN A 401 8.27 5.00 -3.07
C GLN A 401 9.45 4.95 -4.06
N ALA A 402 10.51 5.68 -3.74
CA ALA A 402 11.77 5.57 -4.47
C ALA A 402 12.37 4.16 -4.38
N PRO A 403 13.17 3.75 -5.40
CA PRO A 403 13.42 4.45 -6.64
C PRO A 403 12.30 4.27 -7.67
N TYR A 404 12.31 5.09 -8.71
CA TYR A 404 11.27 5.09 -9.74
C TYR A 404 11.83 4.65 -11.08
N PHE A 405 11.09 3.83 -11.83
CA PHE A 405 11.36 3.69 -13.25
C PHE A 405 10.91 4.99 -13.96
N SER A 406 11.81 5.96 -13.95
CA SER A 406 11.58 7.30 -14.49
C SER A 406 12.84 7.77 -15.23
N LEU A 407 12.67 8.55 -16.29
CA LEU A 407 13.80 9.06 -17.09
C LEU A 407 14.78 9.94 -16.28
N GLY A 408 14.33 10.50 -15.16
CA GLY A 408 15.15 11.31 -14.26
C GLY A 408 15.71 10.57 -13.04
N ASP A 409 15.44 9.28 -12.86
CA ASP A 409 15.93 8.52 -11.72
C ASP A 409 17.14 7.66 -12.08
N HIS A 410 18.33 8.13 -11.72
CA HIS A 410 19.60 7.45 -11.98
C HIS A 410 20.03 6.48 -10.88
N THR A 411 19.11 6.04 -10.03
CA THR A 411 19.42 5.09 -8.95
C THR A 411 19.82 3.73 -9.52
N PRO A 412 20.98 3.19 -9.09
CA PRO A 412 21.36 1.83 -9.46
C PRO A 412 20.53 0.80 -8.69
N ILE A 413 20.05 -0.18 -9.42
CA ILE A 413 19.25 -1.28 -8.87
C ILE A 413 20.13 -2.21 -8.04
N LYS A 414 19.59 -2.67 -6.90
CA LYS A 414 20.28 -3.59 -5.98
C LYS A 414 19.38 -4.78 -5.64
N GLU A 415 20.01 -5.90 -5.30
CA GLU A 415 19.31 -7.07 -4.74
C GLU A 415 18.45 -6.66 -3.53
N GLY A 416 17.25 -7.22 -3.43
CA GLY A 416 16.28 -6.93 -2.38
C GLY A 416 15.39 -5.71 -2.65
N MET A 417 15.62 -4.95 -3.72
CA MET A 417 14.66 -3.94 -4.17
C MET A 417 13.41 -4.60 -4.74
N MET A 418 12.26 -3.96 -4.54
CA MET A 418 10.99 -4.38 -5.12
C MET A 418 10.35 -3.22 -5.87
N PHE A 419 9.77 -3.53 -7.03
CA PHE A 419 9.15 -2.54 -7.90
C PHE A 419 7.77 -3.00 -8.36
N SER A 420 6.80 -2.09 -8.41
CA SER A 420 5.63 -2.24 -9.26
C SER A 420 6.04 -1.93 -10.71
N VAL A 421 5.63 -2.78 -11.65
CA VAL A 421 5.82 -2.60 -13.09
C VAL A 421 4.46 -2.45 -13.73
N GLU A 422 4.21 -1.29 -14.32
CA GLU A 422 2.89 -0.85 -14.80
C GLU A 422 2.98 0.06 -16.04
N PRO A 423 3.55 -0.40 -17.15
CA PRO A 423 3.81 0.43 -18.34
C PRO A 423 2.53 0.71 -19.15
N GLY A 424 1.51 1.35 -18.52
CA GLY A 424 0.19 1.55 -19.06
C GLY A 424 0.10 2.40 -20.34
N LEU A 425 -0.90 2.10 -21.17
CA LEU A 425 -1.30 2.86 -22.37
C LEU A 425 -2.78 3.21 -22.31
N TYR A 426 -3.13 4.47 -22.64
CA TYR A 426 -4.48 4.99 -22.47
C TYR A 426 -4.93 5.79 -23.69
N ASP A 427 -6.08 5.42 -24.26
CA ASP A 427 -6.74 6.11 -25.39
C ASP A 427 -8.12 6.61 -24.94
N SER A 428 -8.17 7.82 -24.42
CA SER A 428 -9.43 8.42 -23.95
C SER A 428 -10.41 8.68 -25.07
N LYS A 429 -9.95 8.89 -26.33
CA LYS A 429 -10.83 9.10 -27.48
C LYS A 429 -11.59 7.84 -27.86
N ARG A 430 -10.95 6.67 -27.71
CA ARG A 430 -11.59 5.36 -27.99
C ARG A 430 -12.17 4.71 -26.73
N GLY A 431 -11.88 5.23 -25.54
CA GLY A 431 -12.30 4.65 -24.28
C GLY A 431 -11.59 3.32 -23.98
N ILE A 432 -10.30 3.22 -24.29
CA ILE A 432 -9.50 2.01 -24.12
C ILE A 432 -8.29 2.32 -23.26
N GLY A 433 -8.13 1.58 -22.16
CA GLY A 433 -6.93 1.58 -21.34
C GLY A 433 -6.41 0.18 -21.10
N VAL A 434 -5.09 0.03 -21.13
CA VAL A 434 -4.39 -1.23 -20.88
C VAL A 434 -3.26 -0.95 -19.91
N ASN A 435 -3.38 -1.41 -18.67
CA ASN A 435 -2.36 -1.29 -17.65
C ASN A 435 -2.31 -2.53 -16.74
N PRO A 436 -2.00 -3.72 -17.28
CA PRO A 436 -1.68 -4.84 -16.41
C PRO A 436 -0.38 -4.54 -15.68
N SER A 437 -0.31 -4.92 -14.41
CA SER A 437 0.88 -4.71 -13.58
C SER A 437 1.22 -5.95 -12.77
N ASP A 438 2.44 -5.98 -12.26
CA ASP A 438 2.91 -6.96 -11.29
C ASP A 438 3.99 -6.32 -10.42
N ASN A 439 4.45 -7.03 -9.40
CA ASN A 439 5.63 -6.64 -8.66
C ASN A 439 6.82 -7.50 -9.04
N LEU A 440 7.99 -6.86 -9.16
CA LEU A 440 9.28 -7.49 -9.34
C LEU A 440 10.07 -7.47 -8.03
N LEU A 441 10.58 -8.61 -7.61
CA LEU A 441 11.66 -8.68 -6.63
C LEU A 441 12.99 -8.80 -7.38
N VAL A 442 13.93 -7.92 -7.08
CA VAL A 442 15.31 -8.00 -7.58
C VAL A 442 16.07 -9.05 -6.79
N THR A 443 16.58 -10.05 -7.50
CA THR A 443 17.40 -11.13 -6.96
C THR A 443 18.88 -10.93 -7.34
N LYS A 444 19.76 -11.79 -6.83
CA LYS A 444 21.19 -11.75 -7.17
C LYS A 444 21.46 -11.81 -8.70
N ASN A 445 20.63 -12.50 -9.46
CA ASN A 445 20.87 -12.81 -10.88
C ASN A 445 19.83 -12.19 -11.85
N GLY A 446 19.02 -11.26 -11.40
CA GLY A 446 17.95 -10.67 -12.22
C GLY A 446 16.74 -10.30 -11.38
N SER A 447 15.54 -10.42 -11.93
CA SER A 447 14.32 -10.19 -11.19
C SER A 447 13.32 -11.34 -11.34
N VAL A 448 12.34 -11.40 -10.42
CA VAL A 448 11.24 -12.37 -10.46
C VAL A 448 9.91 -11.70 -10.20
N LEU A 449 8.89 -12.08 -10.96
CA LEU A 449 7.51 -11.65 -10.74
C LEU A 449 6.95 -12.30 -9.47
N MET A 450 6.26 -11.51 -8.66
CA MET A 450 5.70 -11.95 -7.39
C MET A 450 4.39 -12.73 -7.53
N THR A 451 3.60 -12.48 -8.61
CA THR A 451 2.37 -13.25 -8.86
C THR A 451 2.61 -14.46 -9.75
N ARG A 452 1.62 -15.36 -9.80
CA ARG A 452 1.52 -16.47 -10.76
C ARG A 452 0.51 -16.22 -11.87
N VAL A 453 -0.18 -15.09 -11.83
CA VAL A 453 -1.15 -14.73 -12.87
C VAL A 453 -0.41 -14.42 -14.17
N PRO A 454 -0.73 -15.11 -15.28
CA PRO A 454 0.02 -14.94 -16.53
C PRO A 454 -0.30 -13.62 -17.23
N PHE A 455 0.67 -13.15 -18.02
CA PHE A 455 0.50 -12.10 -19.04
C PHE A 455 0.35 -12.77 -20.41
N SER A 456 -0.76 -13.47 -20.64
CA SER A 456 -1.01 -14.17 -21.90
C SER A 456 -2.39 -13.85 -22.45
N LYS A 457 -2.57 -13.97 -23.77
CA LYS A 457 -3.88 -13.81 -24.40
C LYS A 457 -4.88 -14.85 -23.92
N GLU A 458 -4.45 -16.07 -23.60
CA GLU A 458 -5.29 -17.12 -23.04
C GLU A 458 -5.91 -16.68 -21.70
N TRP A 459 -5.14 -16.01 -20.85
CA TRP A 459 -5.64 -15.44 -19.60
C TRP A 459 -6.54 -14.24 -19.83
N SER A 460 -6.10 -13.30 -20.66
CA SER A 460 -6.65 -11.94 -20.74
C SER A 460 -7.81 -11.79 -21.74
N TYR A 461 -7.97 -12.70 -22.73
CA TYR A 461 -8.98 -12.57 -23.77
C TYR A 461 -10.17 -13.47 -23.46
N LEU A 462 -11.33 -12.87 -23.17
CA LEU A 462 -12.51 -13.58 -22.68
C LEU A 462 -13.65 -13.57 -23.68
N LYS A 463 -14.27 -14.74 -23.88
CA LYS A 463 -15.54 -14.90 -24.60
C LYS A 463 -16.64 -15.06 -23.55
N ILE A 464 -17.50 -14.04 -23.40
CA ILE A 464 -18.62 -14.00 -22.47
C ILE A 464 -19.96 -14.13 -23.19
#